data_0580387799ef52608fe8bb7433c258cc
#
_entry.id   0580387799ef52608fe8bb7433c258cc
#
_cell.length_a   1.000
_cell.length_b   1.000
_cell.length_c   1.000
_cell.angle_alpha   90.00
_cell.angle_beta   90.00
_cell.angle_gamma   90.00
#
_symmetry.space_group_name_H-M   'P 1'
#
loop_
_entity.id
_entity.type
_entity.pdbx_description
1 polymer ?
#
loop_
_entity_poly.entity_id
_entity_poly.type
_entity_poly.pdbx_seq_one_letter_code
_entity_poly.pdbx_strand_id
1 'polypeptide(L)'
;MAATPHATPQATQALALSHPELLQAYRLLDGLTVSSLGLGTYLGRDNTEDDEKYLQSALLMLSRGVNLLDTAINYRSQRSERVLGQCLARLPELGITRSQIVVCSKAGFLPFDGTTPTDGPGFLRRMYVDSGIIPAAQVAGGVHSLWPAHLQQQLGRSLRNLGLSCLDVFYLHNPEYQLEFVSKKELRQRLRAAFQLCEQEQQAGRLQRYGCATWDGFRVPPGQPGHLSLAELVEIAEEVAGPQHHFRVIQLPLSAKLSEAALSATQVVAGKAMTLLEAAQRLQIAVVT
;
A
#
# COMPACT_ATOMS: atom_id res chain seq x y z
N MET A 1 7.59 13.52 -26.08
CA MET A 1 8.19 13.02 -24.82
C MET A 1 7.41 11.78 -24.41
N ALA A 2 8.07 10.70 -23.98
CA ALA A 2 7.35 9.56 -23.41
C ALA A 2 6.55 10.00 -22.17
N ALA A 3 5.32 9.52 -22.01
CA ALA A 3 4.50 9.86 -20.87
C ALA A 3 5.17 9.36 -19.56
N THR A 4 5.20 10.19 -18.53
CA THR A 4 5.77 9.82 -17.23
C THR A 4 4.93 8.71 -16.60
N PRO A 5 5.54 7.55 -16.22
CA PRO A 5 4.79 6.37 -15.82
C PRO A 5 4.24 6.41 -14.38
N HIS A 6 4.49 7.47 -13.63
CA HIS A 6 4.12 7.65 -12.22
C HIS A 6 3.72 9.10 -11.92
N ALA A 7 3.18 9.36 -10.74
CA ALA A 7 2.86 10.68 -10.24
C ALA A 7 4.12 11.53 -10.05
N THR A 8 4.03 12.82 -10.38
CA THR A 8 5.12 13.77 -10.16
C THR A 8 4.66 14.96 -9.33
N PRO A 9 5.56 15.60 -8.56
CA PRO A 9 5.21 16.80 -7.79
C PRO A 9 4.56 17.88 -8.63
N GLN A 10 5.11 18.18 -9.80
CA GLN A 10 4.63 19.22 -10.70
C GLN A 10 3.23 18.91 -11.27
N ALA A 11 3.02 17.67 -11.71
CA ALA A 11 1.73 17.29 -12.30
C ALA A 11 0.61 17.19 -11.25
N THR A 12 0.91 16.64 -10.07
CA THR A 12 -0.08 16.56 -8.97
C THR A 12 -0.43 17.95 -8.43
N GLN A 13 0.54 18.86 -8.36
CA GLN A 13 0.31 20.27 -8.01
C GLN A 13 -0.52 20.98 -9.08
N ALA A 14 -0.23 20.77 -10.37
CA ALA A 14 -1.02 21.36 -11.45
C ALA A 14 -2.49 20.90 -11.42
N LEU A 15 -2.75 19.62 -11.09
CA LEU A 15 -4.12 19.14 -10.90
C LEU A 15 -4.79 19.86 -9.72
N ALA A 16 -4.13 20.01 -8.58
CA ALA A 16 -4.69 20.72 -7.44
C ALA A 16 -5.03 22.19 -7.78
N LEU A 17 -4.15 22.86 -8.52
CA LEU A 17 -4.37 24.25 -8.97
C LEU A 17 -5.52 24.39 -9.98
N SER A 18 -5.85 23.33 -10.73
CA SER A 18 -7.03 23.34 -11.62
C SER A 18 -8.36 23.20 -10.89
N HIS A 19 -8.33 22.94 -9.56
CA HIS A 19 -9.51 22.87 -8.69
C HIS A 19 -9.35 23.86 -7.53
N PRO A 20 -9.39 25.17 -7.80
CA PRO A 20 -9.10 26.21 -6.80
C PRO A 20 -10.04 26.17 -5.58
N GLU A 21 -11.27 25.72 -5.76
CA GLU A 21 -12.27 25.54 -4.71
C GLU A 21 -11.90 24.41 -3.72
N LEU A 22 -11.02 23.51 -4.11
CA LEU A 22 -10.56 22.36 -3.31
C LEU A 22 -9.12 22.48 -2.80
N LEU A 23 -8.43 23.61 -3.03
CA LEU A 23 -7.01 23.75 -2.66
C LEU A 23 -6.72 23.41 -1.20
N GLN A 24 -7.61 23.79 -0.28
CA GLN A 24 -7.47 23.48 1.14
C GLN A 24 -7.67 21.99 1.48
N ALA A 25 -8.23 21.22 0.56
CA ALA A 25 -8.42 19.78 0.69
C ALA A 25 -7.25 18.95 0.14
N TYR A 26 -6.18 19.58 -0.32
CA TYR A 26 -4.97 18.86 -0.72
C TYR A 26 -3.92 18.86 0.38
N ARG A 27 -3.11 17.81 0.42
CA ARG A 27 -2.03 17.59 1.39
C ARG A 27 -0.77 17.11 0.67
N LEU A 28 0.36 17.18 1.35
CA LEU A 28 1.61 16.64 0.84
C LEU A 28 1.78 15.18 1.29
N LEU A 29 2.08 14.31 0.34
CA LEU A 29 2.49 12.93 0.54
C LEU A 29 3.87 12.76 -0.10
N ASP A 30 4.92 12.89 0.70
CA ASP A 30 6.31 12.77 0.25
C ASP A 30 6.57 13.54 -1.06
N GLY A 31 6.26 14.84 -1.05
CA GLY A 31 6.45 15.75 -2.18
C GLY A 31 5.33 15.76 -3.23
N LEU A 32 4.44 14.78 -3.23
CA LEU A 32 3.24 14.77 -4.09
C LEU A 32 2.10 15.57 -3.47
N THR A 33 1.38 16.35 -4.26
CA THR A 33 0.16 17.02 -3.84
C THR A 33 -1.03 16.07 -4.05
N VAL A 34 -1.62 15.60 -2.96
CA VAL A 34 -2.71 14.61 -2.98
C VAL A 34 -3.98 15.17 -2.34
N SER A 35 -5.13 14.79 -2.87
CA SER A 35 -6.42 15.08 -2.24
C SER A 35 -6.50 14.38 -0.88
N SER A 36 -7.02 15.08 0.14
CA SER A 36 -7.22 14.51 1.48
C SER A 36 -8.28 13.41 1.54
N LEU A 37 -9.09 13.30 0.48
CA LEU A 37 -10.00 12.18 0.24
C LEU A 37 -9.43 11.33 -0.89
N GLY A 38 -9.31 10.02 -0.67
CA GLY A 38 -8.92 9.04 -1.68
C GLY A 38 -10.01 7.99 -1.88
N LEU A 39 -9.93 7.24 -2.97
CA LEU A 39 -10.80 6.09 -3.22
C LEU A 39 -10.11 4.80 -2.79
N GLY A 40 -10.65 4.15 -1.74
CA GLY A 40 -10.29 2.79 -1.34
C GLY A 40 -11.23 1.75 -1.98
N THR A 41 -10.70 0.57 -2.36
CA THR A 41 -11.44 -0.47 -3.09
C THR A 41 -11.55 -1.79 -2.34
N TYR A 42 -11.50 -1.75 -1.02
CA TYR A 42 -11.51 -2.95 -0.17
C TYR A 42 -12.87 -3.65 -0.13
N LEU A 43 -13.95 -2.89 0.03
CA LEU A 43 -15.30 -3.42 0.23
C LEU A 43 -15.92 -3.95 -1.08
N GLY A 44 -17.06 -4.65 -0.94
CA GLY A 44 -17.83 -5.16 -2.08
C GLY A 44 -17.61 -6.65 -2.34
N ARG A 45 -18.32 -7.16 -3.34
CA ARG A 45 -18.35 -8.57 -3.72
C ARG A 45 -17.51 -8.81 -4.98
N ASP A 46 -17.12 -10.06 -5.21
CA ASP A 46 -16.38 -10.50 -6.41
C ASP A 46 -17.33 -10.67 -7.60
N ASN A 47 -18.01 -9.60 -8.02
CA ASN A 47 -19.00 -9.63 -9.10
C ASN A 47 -18.93 -8.37 -9.98
N THR A 48 -19.60 -8.45 -11.14
CA THR A 48 -19.61 -7.39 -12.17
C THR A 48 -20.40 -6.16 -11.75
N GLU A 49 -21.43 -6.31 -10.92
CA GLU A 49 -22.22 -5.18 -10.43
C GLU A 49 -21.38 -4.24 -9.58
N ASP A 50 -20.60 -4.81 -8.65
CA ASP A 50 -19.72 -4.02 -7.79
C ASP A 50 -18.50 -3.50 -8.56
N ASP A 51 -18.03 -4.21 -9.61
CA ASP A 51 -17.02 -3.69 -10.52
C ASP A 51 -17.48 -2.40 -11.19
N GLU A 52 -18.71 -2.39 -11.73
CA GLU A 52 -19.26 -1.21 -12.40
C GLU A 52 -19.43 -0.03 -11.43
N LYS A 53 -19.91 -0.29 -10.20
CA LYS A 53 -20.03 0.75 -9.17
C LYS A 53 -18.67 1.37 -8.84
N TYR A 54 -17.60 0.57 -8.71
CA TYR A 54 -16.25 1.06 -8.49
C TYR A 54 -15.72 1.85 -9.67
N LEU A 55 -15.94 1.38 -10.90
CA LEU A 55 -15.52 2.09 -12.10
C LEU A 55 -16.17 3.47 -12.18
N GLN A 56 -17.48 3.55 -12.02
CA GLN A 56 -18.23 4.80 -12.05
C GLN A 56 -17.80 5.75 -10.91
N SER A 57 -17.62 5.22 -9.70
CA SER A 57 -17.16 6.00 -8.56
C SER A 57 -15.76 6.57 -8.79
N ALA A 58 -14.83 5.75 -9.31
CA ALA A 58 -13.46 6.16 -9.60
C ALA A 58 -13.43 7.28 -10.65
N LEU A 59 -14.14 7.12 -11.76
CA LEU A 59 -14.22 8.12 -12.82
C LEU A 59 -14.83 9.44 -12.29
N LEU A 60 -15.91 9.36 -11.50
CA LEU A 60 -16.53 10.53 -10.89
C LEU A 60 -15.58 11.25 -9.94
N MET A 61 -14.90 10.52 -9.06
CA MET A 61 -13.97 11.12 -8.09
C MET A 61 -12.78 11.79 -8.79
N LEU A 62 -12.18 11.13 -9.79
CA LEU A 62 -11.11 11.70 -10.60
C LEU A 62 -11.56 12.98 -11.32
N SER A 63 -12.75 12.99 -11.91
CA SER A 63 -13.29 14.19 -12.60
C SER A 63 -13.56 15.36 -11.65
N ARG A 64 -13.56 15.11 -10.33
CA ARG A 64 -13.76 16.12 -9.27
C ARG A 64 -12.46 16.45 -8.53
N GLY A 65 -11.30 16.13 -9.09
CA GLY A 65 -9.99 16.48 -8.54
C GLY A 65 -9.45 15.54 -7.47
N VAL A 66 -10.14 14.44 -7.13
CA VAL A 66 -9.54 13.40 -6.29
C VAL A 66 -8.46 12.70 -7.09
N ASN A 67 -7.26 12.55 -6.52
CA ASN A 67 -6.11 11.98 -7.23
C ASN A 67 -5.36 10.88 -6.46
N LEU A 68 -5.98 10.30 -5.43
CA LEU A 68 -5.44 9.19 -4.66
C LEU A 68 -6.34 7.97 -4.82
N LEU A 69 -5.82 6.91 -5.44
CA LEU A 69 -6.47 5.61 -5.61
C LEU A 69 -5.74 4.55 -4.80
N ASP A 70 -6.45 3.88 -3.90
CA ASP A 70 -5.91 2.84 -3.01
C ASP A 70 -6.57 1.49 -3.26
N THR A 71 -5.75 0.48 -3.51
CA THR A 71 -6.19 -0.89 -3.74
C THR A 71 -5.24 -1.91 -3.10
N ALA A 72 -5.48 -3.19 -3.31
CA ALA A 72 -4.57 -4.29 -3.01
C ALA A 72 -4.86 -5.47 -3.94
N ILE A 73 -3.83 -6.27 -4.20
CA ILE A 73 -3.95 -7.44 -5.09
C ILE A 73 -4.96 -8.47 -4.58
N ASN A 74 -5.14 -8.62 -3.27
CA ASN A 74 -6.09 -9.54 -2.68
C ASN A 74 -7.53 -9.00 -2.60
N TYR A 75 -7.76 -7.71 -2.87
CA TYR A 75 -9.09 -7.13 -2.78
C TYR A 75 -10.00 -7.68 -3.88
N ARG A 76 -11.15 -8.21 -3.44
CA ARG A 76 -12.15 -8.78 -4.35
C ARG A 76 -11.53 -9.73 -5.38
N SER A 77 -10.63 -10.61 -4.92
CA SER A 77 -9.97 -11.60 -5.79
C SER A 77 -9.28 -10.96 -7.01
N GLN A 78 -8.52 -9.87 -6.82
CA GLN A 78 -7.84 -9.05 -7.84
C GLN A 78 -8.76 -8.18 -8.72
N ARG A 79 -10.07 -8.28 -8.58
CA ARG A 79 -11.03 -7.50 -9.39
C ARG A 79 -10.89 -6.01 -9.14
N SER A 80 -10.58 -5.59 -7.89
CA SER A 80 -10.38 -4.18 -7.53
C SER A 80 -9.26 -3.52 -8.34
N GLU A 81 -8.12 -4.17 -8.48
CA GLU A 81 -7.02 -3.64 -9.33
C GLU A 81 -7.44 -3.59 -10.81
N ARG A 82 -8.11 -4.63 -11.32
CA ARG A 82 -8.56 -4.68 -12.72
C ARG A 82 -9.56 -3.58 -13.06
N VAL A 83 -10.46 -3.27 -12.14
CA VAL A 83 -11.41 -2.15 -12.30
C VAL A 83 -10.70 -0.80 -12.29
N LEU A 84 -9.74 -0.60 -11.38
CA LEU A 84 -8.92 0.62 -11.42
C LEU A 84 -8.07 0.69 -12.69
N GLY A 85 -7.58 -0.43 -13.21
CA GLY A 85 -6.89 -0.48 -14.51
C GLY A 85 -7.78 0.03 -15.67
N GLN A 86 -9.05 -0.39 -15.69
CA GLN A 86 -10.03 0.13 -16.67
C GLN A 86 -10.26 1.65 -16.48
N CYS A 87 -10.35 2.12 -15.25
CA CYS A 87 -10.47 3.54 -14.95
C CYS A 87 -9.24 4.33 -15.42
N LEU A 88 -8.03 3.85 -15.12
CA LEU A 88 -6.77 4.48 -15.51
C LEU A 88 -6.59 4.55 -17.04
N ALA A 89 -7.07 3.54 -17.77
CA ALA A 89 -7.08 3.57 -19.24
C ALA A 89 -7.97 4.69 -19.81
N ARG A 90 -8.94 5.18 -19.04
CA ARG A 90 -9.88 6.23 -19.43
C ARG A 90 -9.50 7.64 -18.94
N LEU A 91 -8.34 7.82 -18.31
CA LEU A 91 -7.85 9.13 -17.87
C LEU A 91 -7.85 10.18 -19.01
N PRO A 92 -7.46 9.87 -20.28
CA PRO A 92 -7.52 10.84 -21.37
C PRO A 92 -8.93 11.38 -21.65
N GLU A 93 -9.98 10.60 -21.43
CA GLU A 93 -11.39 11.03 -21.58
C GLU A 93 -11.75 12.13 -20.58
N LEU A 94 -11.05 12.17 -19.43
CA LEU A 94 -11.22 13.18 -18.37
C LEU A 94 -10.25 14.36 -18.49
N GLY A 95 -9.37 14.36 -19.51
CA GLY A 95 -8.30 15.35 -19.64
C GLY A 95 -7.21 15.23 -18.57
N ILE A 96 -7.10 14.07 -17.94
CA ILE A 96 -6.15 13.79 -16.85
C ILE A 96 -5.01 12.93 -17.38
N THR A 97 -3.79 13.20 -16.91
CA THR A 97 -2.60 12.39 -17.24
C THR A 97 -2.24 11.45 -16.06
N ARG A 98 -1.57 10.34 -16.39
CA ARG A 98 -1.08 9.39 -15.38
C ARG A 98 -0.23 10.05 -14.29
N SER A 99 0.57 11.04 -14.65
CA SER A 99 1.45 11.76 -13.74
C SER A 99 0.74 12.64 -12.70
N GLN A 100 -0.56 12.84 -12.84
CA GLN A 100 -1.40 13.60 -11.90
C GLN A 100 -2.02 12.72 -10.83
N ILE A 101 -2.04 11.39 -11.00
CA ILE A 101 -2.77 10.43 -10.16
C ILE A 101 -1.79 9.58 -9.37
N VAL A 102 -2.00 9.49 -8.06
CA VAL A 102 -1.26 8.61 -7.15
C VAL A 102 -2.01 7.29 -7.02
N VAL A 103 -1.33 6.19 -7.35
CA VAL A 103 -1.89 4.83 -7.30
C VAL A 103 -1.11 4.00 -6.30
N CYS A 104 -1.82 3.51 -5.29
CA CYS A 104 -1.30 2.65 -4.24
C CYS A 104 -1.82 1.23 -4.42
N SER A 105 -0.96 0.22 -4.25
CA SER A 105 -1.37 -1.17 -4.09
C SER A 105 -0.59 -1.86 -3.00
N LYS A 106 -1.01 -3.07 -2.61
CA LYS A 106 -0.48 -3.78 -1.46
C LYS A 106 -0.26 -5.26 -1.78
N ALA A 107 0.75 -5.87 -1.15
CA ALA A 107 1.03 -7.30 -1.23
C ALA A 107 1.39 -7.89 0.14
N GLY A 108 1.19 -9.20 0.26
CA GLY A 108 1.41 -9.95 1.49
C GLY A 108 0.40 -11.09 1.63
N PHE A 109 -0.89 -10.79 1.63
CA PHE A 109 -1.91 -11.83 1.55
C PHE A 109 -1.87 -12.56 0.20
N LEU A 110 -2.07 -13.87 0.25
CA LEU A 110 -2.15 -14.73 -0.94
C LEU A 110 -3.48 -14.50 -1.64
N PRO A 111 -3.52 -13.94 -2.87
CA PRO A 111 -4.77 -13.60 -3.52
C PRO A 111 -5.39 -14.79 -4.25
N PHE A 112 -6.72 -14.80 -4.29
CA PHE A 112 -7.47 -15.55 -5.29
C PHE A 112 -7.46 -14.82 -6.64
N ASP A 113 -8.08 -15.43 -7.66
CA ASP A 113 -8.14 -14.85 -9.01
C ASP A 113 -9.58 -14.86 -9.56
N GLY A 114 -10.16 -13.67 -9.64
CA GLY A 114 -11.51 -13.44 -10.20
C GLY A 114 -12.65 -13.80 -9.24
N THR A 115 -12.56 -14.92 -8.54
CA THR A 115 -13.55 -15.40 -7.57
C THR A 115 -12.89 -16.17 -6.44
N THR A 116 -13.54 -16.22 -5.29
CA THR A 116 -13.10 -17.03 -4.16
C THR A 116 -13.45 -18.50 -4.41
N PRO A 117 -12.48 -19.45 -4.47
CA PRO A 117 -12.75 -20.87 -4.66
C PRO A 117 -13.48 -21.49 -3.48
N THR A 118 -14.24 -22.56 -3.74
CA THR A 118 -14.93 -23.35 -2.69
C THR A 118 -13.94 -23.94 -1.67
N ASP A 119 -12.78 -24.47 -2.15
CA ASP A 119 -11.66 -24.91 -1.34
C ASP A 119 -10.56 -23.81 -1.37
N GLY A 120 -10.79 -22.70 -0.68
CA GLY A 120 -9.85 -21.59 -0.61
C GLY A 120 -8.47 -21.99 -0.05
N PRO A 121 -8.37 -22.61 1.13
CA PRO A 121 -7.09 -23.03 1.70
C PRO A 121 -6.31 -24.00 0.79
N GLY A 122 -6.97 -25.00 0.24
CA GLY A 122 -6.34 -25.95 -0.70
C GLY A 122 -5.87 -25.28 -1.98
N PHE A 123 -6.64 -24.33 -2.52
CA PHE A 123 -6.24 -23.52 -3.67
C PHE A 123 -4.96 -22.74 -3.37
N LEU A 124 -4.90 -22.00 -2.26
CA LEU A 124 -3.73 -21.20 -1.89
C LEU A 124 -2.49 -22.08 -1.70
N ARG A 125 -2.64 -23.23 -1.04
CA ARG A 125 -1.55 -24.17 -0.86
C ARG A 125 -1.00 -24.66 -2.20
N ARG A 126 -1.88 -25.14 -3.12
CA ARG A 126 -1.46 -25.63 -4.44
C ARG A 126 -0.79 -24.53 -5.27
N MET A 127 -1.37 -23.32 -5.25
CA MET A 127 -0.92 -22.21 -6.10
C MET A 127 0.40 -21.60 -5.63
N TYR A 128 0.67 -21.58 -4.33
CA TYR A 128 1.78 -20.81 -3.79
C TYR A 128 2.86 -21.66 -3.10
N VAL A 129 2.46 -22.75 -2.45
CA VAL A 129 3.39 -23.61 -1.70
C VAL A 129 3.80 -24.82 -2.53
N ASP A 130 2.85 -25.63 -2.99
CA ASP A 130 3.15 -26.86 -3.73
C ASP A 130 3.77 -26.53 -5.12
N SER A 131 3.50 -25.36 -5.67
CA SER A 131 4.15 -24.83 -6.88
C SER A 131 5.61 -24.36 -6.67
N GLY A 132 6.08 -24.29 -5.42
CA GLY A 132 7.43 -23.84 -5.07
C GLY A 132 7.64 -22.31 -5.09
N ILE A 133 6.58 -21.50 -5.28
CA ILE A 133 6.70 -20.02 -5.27
C ILE A 133 7.09 -19.52 -3.87
N ILE A 134 6.48 -20.11 -2.82
CA ILE A 134 6.77 -19.76 -1.43
C ILE A 134 7.18 -21.01 -0.66
N PRO A 135 8.34 -21.04 0.00
CA PRO A 135 8.66 -22.10 0.96
C PRO A 135 7.60 -22.18 2.06
N ALA A 136 7.15 -23.39 2.41
CA ALA A 136 6.08 -23.58 3.38
C ALA A 136 6.31 -22.84 4.72
N ALA A 137 7.57 -22.79 5.19
CA ALA A 137 7.98 -22.09 6.40
C ALA A 137 7.86 -20.55 6.30
N GLN A 138 7.67 -20.01 5.09
CA GLN A 138 7.52 -18.57 4.84
C GLN A 138 6.05 -18.13 4.72
N VAL A 139 5.10 -19.06 4.87
CA VAL A 139 3.67 -18.77 4.87
C VAL A 139 3.16 -18.69 6.31
N ALA A 140 2.62 -17.55 6.70
CA ALA A 140 1.97 -17.34 7.99
C ALA A 140 0.46 -17.61 7.88
N GLY A 141 -0.07 -18.41 8.80
CA GLY A 141 -1.51 -18.73 8.87
C GLY A 141 -2.10 -19.35 7.60
N GLY A 142 -1.30 -19.85 6.67
CA GLY A 142 -1.75 -20.39 5.39
C GLY A 142 -2.18 -19.34 4.36
N VAL A 143 -2.12 -18.06 4.67
CA VAL A 143 -2.72 -16.98 3.86
C VAL A 143 -1.81 -15.77 3.61
N HIS A 144 -0.67 -15.66 4.29
CA HIS A 144 0.16 -14.46 4.23
C HIS A 144 1.65 -14.79 4.10
N SER A 145 2.38 -14.04 3.26
CA SER A 145 3.83 -14.19 3.12
C SER A 145 4.50 -12.86 2.74
N LEU A 146 5.65 -12.59 3.37
CA LEU A 146 6.59 -11.52 2.99
C LEU A 146 7.79 -12.06 2.20
N TRP A 147 7.69 -13.26 1.65
CA TRP A 147 8.76 -13.87 0.86
C TRP A 147 9.05 -13.03 -0.40
N PRO A 148 10.32 -12.62 -0.64
CA PRO A 148 10.65 -11.68 -1.71
C PRO A 148 10.16 -12.10 -3.10
N ALA A 149 10.39 -13.36 -3.52
CA ALA A 149 9.94 -13.82 -4.83
C ALA A 149 8.42 -13.76 -5.01
N HIS A 150 7.66 -14.01 -3.93
CA HIS A 150 6.21 -13.85 -3.93
C HIS A 150 5.79 -12.38 -4.04
N LEU A 151 6.37 -11.49 -3.25
CA LEU A 151 6.10 -10.05 -3.32
C LEU A 151 6.42 -9.48 -4.71
N GLN A 152 7.52 -9.91 -5.32
CA GLN A 152 7.90 -9.53 -6.68
C GLN A 152 6.86 -10.01 -7.71
N GLN A 153 6.39 -11.25 -7.58
CA GLN A 153 5.34 -11.79 -8.45
C GLN A 153 4.03 -11.00 -8.29
N GLN A 154 3.65 -10.65 -7.03
CA GLN A 154 2.45 -9.86 -6.74
C GLN A 154 2.57 -8.46 -7.33
N LEU A 155 3.68 -7.76 -7.14
CA LEU A 155 3.93 -6.46 -7.76
C LEU A 155 3.78 -6.53 -9.29
N GLY A 156 4.42 -7.52 -9.92
CA GLY A 156 4.30 -7.71 -11.37
C GLY A 156 2.85 -7.98 -11.82
N ARG A 157 2.06 -8.68 -11.00
CA ARG A 157 0.64 -8.94 -11.27
C ARG A 157 -0.21 -7.68 -11.06
N SER A 158 0.03 -6.92 -10.00
CA SER A 158 -0.62 -5.62 -9.75
C SER A 158 -0.38 -4.63 -10.89
N LEU A 159 0.85 -4.53 -11.37
CA LEU A 159 1.17 -3.67 -12.52
C LEU A 159 0.39 -4.09 -13.77
N ARG A 160 0.26 -5.38 -14.05
CA ARG A 160 -0.57 -5.88 -15.19
C ARG A 160 -2.05 -5.61 -14.98
N ASN A 161 -2.60 -5.88 -13.80
CA ASN A 161 -4.02 -5.63 -13.48
C ASN A 161 -4.38 -4.15 -13.64
N LEU A 162 -3.49 -3.25 -13.22
CA LEU A 162 -3.67 -1.80 -13.27
C LEU A 162 -3.29 -1.18 -14.63
N GLY A 163 -2.66 -1.95 -15.54
CA GLY A 163 -2.16 -1.43 -16.81
C GLY A 163 -1.04 -0.42 -16.66
N LEU A 164 -0.20 -0.56 -15.62
CA LEU A 164 0.88 0.36 -15.28
C LEU A 164 2.25 -0.29 -15.44
N SER A 165 3.28 0.52 -15.66
CA SER A 165 4.68 0.11 -15.57
C SER A 165 5.33 0.48 -14.23
N CYS A 166 4.71 1.40 -13.46
CA CYS A 166 5.22 1.86 -12.17
C CYS A 166 4.08 2.18 -11.20
N LEU A 167 4.16 1.69 -9.96
CA LEU A 167 3.31 2.12 -8.84
C LEU A 167 3.92 3.34 -8.15
N ASP A 168 3.06 4.25 -7.66
CA ASP A 168 3.51 5.38 -6.84
C ASP A 168 3.83 4.95 -5.42
N VAL A 169 3.02 4.03 -4.86
CA VAL A 169 3.20 3.46 -3.52
C VAL A 169 2.91 1.97 -3.53
N PHE A 170 3.80 1.19 -2.96
CA PHE A 170 3.62 -0.23 -2.73
C PHE A 170 3.71 -0.56 -1.24
N TYR A 171 2.64 -1.09 -0.65
CA TYR A 171 2.62 -1.45 0.76
C TYR A 171 2.84 -2.94 1.00
N LEU A 172 3.60 -3.26 2.03
CA LEU A 172 3.52 -4.56 2.69
C LEU A 172 2.22 -4.58 3.52
N HIS A 173 1.32 -5.50 3.19
CA HIS A 173 -0.03 -5.54 3.71
C HIS A 173 -0.09 -6.30 5.02
N ASN A 174 -0.43 -5.64 6.12
CA ASN A 174 -0.55 -6.16 7.48
C ASN A 174 0.64 -7.06 7.90
N PRO A 175 1.89 -6.55 7.88
CA PRO A 175 3.04 -7.35 8.28
C PRO A 175 2.96 -7.82 9.74
N GLU A 176 2.22 -7.10 10.61
CA GLU A 176 1.96 -7.48 11.99
C GLU A 176 1.25 -8.82 12.14
N TYR A 177 0.46 -9.24 11.14
CA TYR A 177 -0.21 -10.55 11.13
C TYR A 177 0.78 -11.70 11.29
N GLN A 178 2.00 -11.55 10.82
CA GLN A 178 3.02 -12.58 10.97
C GLN A 178 3.42 -12.81 12.44
N LEU A 179 3.26 -11.82 13.33
CA LEU A 179 3.61 -11.95 14.75
C LEU A 179 2.76 -12.98 15.52
N GLU A 180 1.65 -13.43 14.94
CA GLU A 180 0.89 -14.56 15.47
C GLU A 180 1.61 -15.91 15.25
N PHE A 181 2.55 -15.99 14.30
CA PHE A 181 3.16 -17.25 13.85
C PHE A 181 4.68 -17.26 14.00
N VAL A 182 5.33 -16.10 14.06
CA VAL A 182 6.79 -15.99 14.15
C VAL A 182 7.22 -14.99 15.22
N SER A 183 8.47 -15.13 15.68
CA SER A 183 9.06 -14.19 16.62
C SER A 183 9.29 -12.81 15.99
N LYS A 184 9.41 -11.76 16.84
CA LYS A 184 9.80 -10.41 16.38
C LYS A 184 11.13 -10.42 15.62
N LYS A 185 12.09 -11.23 16.06
CA LYS A 185 13.38 -11.38 15.38
C LYS A 185 13.22 -11.94 13.96
N GLU A 186 12.38 -12.94 13.80
CA GLU A 186 12.10 -13.53 12.48
C GLU A 186 11.34 -12.53 11.59
N LEU A 187 10.33 -11.83 12.13
CA LEU A 187 9.63 -10.79 11.38
C LEU A 187 10.59 -9.69 10.89
N ARG A 188 11.51 -9.23 11.75
CA ARG A 188 12.54 -8.25 11.37
C ARG A 188 13.37 -8.73 10.19
N GLN A 189 13.77 -10.00 10.16
CA GLN A 189 14.53 -10.59 9.04
C GLN A 189 13.69 -10.63 7.75
N ARG A 190 12.40 -11.01 7.86
CA ARG A 190 11.47 -11.03 6.72
C ARG A 190 11.22 -9.62 6.17
N LEU A 191 11.03 -8.64 7.04
CA LEU A 191 10.86 -7.23 6.66
C LEU A 191 12.13 -6.70 5.96
N ARG A 192 13.31 -7.00 6.49
CA ARG A 192 14.57 -6.61 5.87
C ARG A 192 14.71 -7.16 4.45
N ALA A 193 14.39 -8.44 4.23
CA ALA A 193 14.41 -9.06 2.90
C ALA A 193 13.35 -8.46 1.96
N ALA A 194 12.16 -8.16 2.47
CA ALA A 194 11.09 -7.50 1.71
C ALA A 194 11.47 -6.06 1.33
N PHE A 195 12.08 -5.29 2.24
CA PHE A 195 12.56 -3.93 1.96
C PHE A 195 13.68 -3.94 0.92
N GLN A 196 14.60 -4.89 1.01
CA GLN A 196 15.64 -5.07 0.00
C GLN A 196 15.04 -5.31 -1.40
N LEU A 197 14.00 -6.14 -1.51
CA LEU A 197 13.25 -6.29 -2.75
C LEU A 197 12.61 -4.97 -3.19
N CYS A 198 11.95 -4.24 -2.30
CA CYS A 198 11.30 -2.97 -2.66
C CYS A 198 12.33 -1.96 -3.21
N GLU A 199 13.51 -1.86 -2.63
CA GLU A 199 14.58 -1.01 -3.15
C GLU A 199 15.08 -1.46 -4.54
N GLN A 200 15.20 -2.77 -4.78
CA GLN A 200 15.53 -3.30 -6.11
C GLN A 200 14.46 -2.96 -7.16
N GLU A 201 13.18 -3.07 -6.77
CA GLU A 201 12.06 -2.73 -7.64
C GLU A 201 11.95 -1.23 -7.92
N GLN A 202 12.33 -0.40 -6.95
CA GLN A 202 12.45 1.04 -7.12
C GLN A 202 13.56 1.40 -8.10
N GLN A 203 14.74 0.81 -7.96
CA GLN A 203 15.85 0.98 -8.90
C GLN A 203 15.49 0.52 -10.32
N ALA A 204 14.66 -0.53 -10.43
CA ALA A 204 14.12 -1.00 -11.70
C ALA A 204 13.00 -0.09 -12.27
N GLY A 205 12.60 0.97 -11.57
CA GLY A 205 11.55 1.91 -11.99
C GLY A 205 10.12 1.34 -11.92
N ARG A 206 9.90 0.25 -11.18
CA ARG A 206 8.58 -0.39 -11.08
C ARG A 206 7.76 0.09 -9.89
N LEU A 207 8.36 0.75 -8.93
CA LEU A 207 7.70 1.49 -7.85
C LEU A 207 8.50 2.75 -7.51
N GLN A 208 7.83 3.75 -6.88
CA GLN A 208 8.48 4.99 -6.45
C GLN A 208 8.75 5.01 -4.94
N ARG A 209 7.80 4.52 -4.15
CA ARG A 209 7.83 4.48 -2.69
C ARG A 209 7.27 3.17 -2.19
N TYR A 210 7.72 2.75 -1.02
CA TYR A 210 7.09 1.64 -0.32
C TYR A 210 6.84 1.96 1.14
N GLY A 211 6.04 1.12 1.79
CA GLY A 211 5.69 1.26 3.19
C GLY A 211 4.99 0.05 3.76
N CYS A 212 4.34 0.23 4.91
CA CYS A 212 3.50 -0.79 5.53
C CYS A 212 2.07 -0.27 5.66
N ALA A 213 1.10 -1.07 5.24
CA ALA A 213 -0.31 -0.86 5.56
C ALA A 213 -0.68 -1.82 6.69
N THR A 214 -1.13 -1.30 7.83
CA THR A 214 -1.40 -2.10 9.04
C THR A 214 -2.86 -1.94 9.46
N TRP A 215 -3.39 -2.92 10.17
CA TRP A 215 -4.66 -2.75 10.88
C TRP A 215 -4.42 -2.29 12.30
N ASP A 216 -3.70 -3.07 13.10
CA ASP A 216 -3.42 -2.78 14.52
C ASP A 216 -1.96 -2.42 14.80
N GLY A 217 -1.02 -2.79 13.93
CA GLY A 217 0.42 -2.78 14.18
C GLY A 217 0.96 -1.49 14.79
N PHE A 218 0.50 -0.34 14.33
CA PHE A 218 0.92 0.97 14.86
C PHE A 218 0.01 1.51 15.96
N ARG A 219 -1.14 0.88 16.21
CA ARG A 219 -2.16 1.38 17.14
C ARG A 219 -2.08 0.75 18.52
N VAL A 220 -1.49 -0.45 18.64
CA VAL A 220 -1.30 -1.11 19.94
C VAL A 220 -0.03 -0.58 20.63
N PRO A 221 -0.02 -0.47 21.97
CA PRO A 221 1.12 0.02 22.73
C PRO A 221 2.38 -0.85 22.59
N PRO A 222 3.59 -0.30 22.80
CA PRO A 222 4.81 -1.08 22.88
C PRO A 222 4.70 -2.24 23.89
N GLY A 223 5.23 -3.40 23.52
CA GLY A 223 5.17 -4.61 24.35
C GLY A 223 3.92 -5.45 24.18
N GLN A 224 2.87 -4.93 23.57
CA GLN A 224 1.66 -5.72 23.27
C GLN A 224 1.89 -6.61 22.03
N PRO A 225 1.16 -7.75 21.94
CA PRO A 225 1.14 -8.57 20.72
C PRO A 225 0.73 -7.73 19.50
N GLY A 226 1.35 -8.01 18.37
CA GLY A 226 1.06 -7.30 17.11
C GLY A 226 1.72 -5.92 16.96
N HIS A 227 2.32 -5.34 18.03
CA HIS A 227 2.95 -4.01 17.94
C HIS A 227 4.10 -3.97 16.93
N LEU A 228 4.06 -2.97 16.05
CA LEU A 228 5.15 -2.57 15.17
C LEU A 228 5.70 -1.21 15.58
N SER A 229 7.01 -1.12 15.69
CA SER A 229 7.73 0.15 15.91
C SER A 229 8.02 0.82 14.58
N LEU A 230 7.51 2.03 14.37
CA LEU A 230 7.83 2.81 13.18
C LEU A 230 9.31 3.16 13.11
N ALA A 231 9.94 3.46 14.26
CA ALA A 231 11.37 3.72 14.32
C ALA A 231 12.21 2.51 13.89
N GLU A 232 11.82 1.29 14.31
CA GLU A 232 12.48 0.05 13.87
C GLU A 232 12.31 -0.19 12.36
N LEU A 233 11.15 0.11 11.79
CA LEU A 233 10.96 -0.02 10.34
C LEU A 233 11.85 0.96 9.56
N VAL A 234 11.99 2.20 10.02
CA VAL A 234 12.91 3.18 9.43
C VAL A 234 14.35 2.70 9.56
N GLU A 235 14.76 2.19 10.73
CA GLU A 235 16.08 1.60 10.96
C GLU A 235 16.37 0.47 9.97
N ILE A 236 15.42 -0.46 9.75
CA ILE A 236 15.55 -1.53 8.75
C ILE A 236 15.74 -0.96 7.34
N ALA A 237 15.00 0.08 6.98
CA ALA A 237 15.12 0.72 5.67
C ALA A 237 16.49 1.40 5.50
N GLU A 238 17.00 2.06 6.54
CA GLU A 238 18.34 2.66 6.55
C GLU A 238 19.45 1.60 6.49
N GLU A 239 19.30 0.46 7.16
CA GLU A 239 20.24 -0.67 7.05
C GLU A 239 20.30 -1.23 5.63
N VAL A 240 19.17 -1.21 4.90
CA VAL A 240 19.07 -1.77 3.54
C VAL A 240 19.59 -0.80 2.49
N ALA A 241 19.26 0.48 2.56
CA ALA A 241 19.50 1.45 1.49
C ALA A 241 20.11 2.78 1.94
N GLY A 242 20.47 2.89 3.23
CA GLY A 242 21.00 4.14 3.79
C GLY A 242 19.93 5.22 3.96
N PRO A 243 20.32 6.47 4.22
CA PRO A 243 19.38 7.55 4.52
C PRO A 243 18.50 7.98 3.33
N GLN A 244 18.83 7.53 2.12
CA GLN A 244 18.06 7.81 0.90
C GLN A 244 17.06 6.67 0.56
N HIS A 245 16.76 5.77 1.52
CA HIS A 245 15.78 4.71 1.35
C HIS A 245 14.42 5.23 0.86
N HIS A 246 13.59 4.35 0.27
CA HIS A 246 12.28 4.70 -0.28
C HIS A 246 11.08 4.23 0.58
N PHE A 247 11.34 3.81 1.82
CA PHE A 247 10.29 3.63 2.83
C PHE A 247 9.81 5.00 3.29
N ARG A 248 8.70 5.50 2.72
CA ARG A 248 8.25 6.90 2.87
C ARG A 248 6.82 7.06 3.34
N VAL A 249 6.05 5.98 3.43
CA VAL A 249 4.63 6.09 3.71
C VAL A 249 4.13 4.90 4.53
N ILE A 250 3.20 5.17 5.43
CA ILE A 250 2.46 4.13 6.16
C ILE A 250 0.97 4.33 5.99
N GLN A 251 0.21 3.26 6.12
CA GLN A 251 -1.26 3.30 6.10
C GLN A 251 -1.83 2.56 7.31
N LEU A 252 -2.89 3.13 7.92
CA LEU A 252 -3.59 2.53 9.05
C LEU A 252 -4.98 3.15 9.19
N PRO A 253 -5.96 2.47 9.85
CA PRO A 253 -7.24 3.08 10.11
C PRO A 253 -7.10 4.19 11.18
N LEU A 254 -7.72 5.34 10.90
CA LEU A 254 -7.91 6.44 11.84
C LEU A 254 -9.35 6.96 11.72
N SER A 255 -10.06 6.99 12.82
CA SER A 255 -11.44 7.51 12.90
C SER A 255 -11.74 7.93 14.34
N ALA A 256 -12.91 8.50 14.57
CA ALA A 256 -13.37 8.82 15.93
C ALA A 256 -13.43 7.59 16.86
N LYS A 257 -13.66 6.39 16.30
CA LYS A 257 -13.68 5.11 17.04
C LYS A 257 -12.28 4.46 17.15
N LEU A 258 -11.39 4.73 16.21
CA LEU A 258 -10.04 4.18 16.10
C LEU A 258 -9.05 5.35 16.15
N SER A 259 -8.96 6.01 17.31
CA SER A 259 -8.25 7.29 17.47
C SER A 259 -6.82 7.15 18.04
N GLU A 260 -6.36 5.93 18.29
CA GLU A 260 -5.13 5.64 19.01
C GLU A 260 -3.90 6.27 18.34
N ALA A 261 -3.86 6.30 17.01
CA ALA A 261 -2.76 6.90 16.26
C ALA A 261 -2.54 8.39 16.56
N ALA A 262 -3.62 9.10 16.92
CA ALA A 262 -3.59 10.53 17.24
C ALA A 262 -3.56 10.83 18.75
N LEU A 263 -4.11 9.93 19.59
CA LEU A 263 -4.36 10.22 21.00
C LEU A 263 -3.57 9.34 21.98
N SER A 264 -2.98 8.23 21.52
CA SER A 264 -2.28 7.28 22.39
C SER A 264 -0.78 7.22 22.06
N ALA A 265 0.07 7.16 23.11
CA ALA A 265 1.51 7.02 22.95
C ALA A 265 1.86 5.57 22.58
N THR A 266 1.65 5.20 21.32
CA THR A 266 1.90 3.85 20.79
C THR A 266 3.28 3.67 20.17
N GLN A 267 4.07 4.73 20.08
CA GLN A 267 5.40 4.69 19.48
C GLN A 267 6.48 5.25 20.41
N VAL A 268 7.72 4.81 20.19
CA VAL A 268 8.90 5.34 20.88
C VAL A 268 9.93 5.76 19.84
N VAL A 269 10.32 7.04 19.85
CA VAL A 269 11.36 7.57 18.96
C VAL A 269 12.42 8.28 19.79
N ALA A 270 13.68 7.89 19.64
CA ALA A 270 14.80 8.40 20.42
C ALA A 270 14.55 8.37 21.95
N GLY A 271 13.98 7.26 22.45
CA GLY A 271 13.69 7.05 23.87
C GLY A 271 12.47 7.82 24.41
N LYS A 272 11.72 8.53 23.57
CA LYS A 272 10.52 9.27 23.97
C LYS A 272 9.26 8.62 23.43
N ALA A 273 8.30 8.34 24.33
CA ALA A 273 6.97 7.88 23.96
C ALA A 273 6.17 9.02 23.32
N MET A 274 5.46 8.71 22.23
CA MET A 274 4.65 9.66 21.48
C MET A 274 3.56 8.96 20.67
N THR A 275 2.62 9.73 20.13
CA THR A 275 1.60 9.22 19.23
C THR A 275 2.24 8.76 17.91
N LEU A 276 1.52 7.94 17.13
CA LEU A 276 2.00 7.54 15.81
C LEU A 276 2.16 8.75 14.88
N LEU A 277 1.21 9.70 14.90
CA LEU A 277 1.29 10.88 14.02
C LEU A 277 2.52 11.74 14.34
N GLU A 278 2.86 11.93 15.64
CA GLU A 278 4.09 12.62 16.04
C GLU A 278 5.34 11.86 15.63
N ALA A 279 5.35 10.53 15.78
CA ALA A 279 6.46 9.68 15.36
C ALA A 279 6.67 9.75 13.83
N ALA A 280 5.59 9.66 13.05
CA ALA A 280 5.64 9.74 11.60
C ALA A 280 6.16 11.11 11.14
N GLN A 281 5.68 12.21 11.74
CA GLN A 281 6.18 13.55 11.46
C GLN A 281 7.68 13.66 11.76
N ARG A 282 8.13 13.15 12.91
CA ARG A 282 9.53 13.21 13.34
C ARG A 282 10.46 12.39 12.45
N LEU A 283 9.98 11.26 11.95
CA LEU A 283 10.72 10.35 11.06
C LEU A 283 10.52 10.68 9.58
N GLN A 284 9.78 11.74 9.25
CA GLN A 284 9.48 12.18 7.89
C GLN A 284 8.78 11.09 7.05
N ILE A 285 7.86 10.35 7.67
CA ILE A 285 7.04 9.33 7.04
C ILE A 285 5.62 9.88 6.82
N ALA A 286 5.13 9.83 5.60
CA ALA A 286 3.77 10.22 5.28
C ALA A 286 2.75 9.20 5.82
N VAL A 287 1.57 9.67 6.21
CA VAL A 287 0.49 8.83 6.76
C VAL A 287 -0.73 8.92 5.87
N VAL A 288 -1.27 7.75 5.49
CA VAL A 288 -2.56 7.57 4.81
C VAL A 288 -3.50 6.84 5.76
N THR A 289 -4.77 7.25 5.83
CA THR A 289 -5.74 6.66 6.75
C THR A 289 -7.03 6.25 6.04
#